data_eb2a5ff040e050fa083af224e6f6a080
#
_entry.id   eb2a5ff040e050fa083af224e6f6a080
#
_cell.length_a   1.000
_cell.length_b   1.000
_cell.length_c   1.000
_cell.angle_alpha   90.00
_cell.angle_beta   90.00
_cell.angle_gamma   90.00
#
_symmetry.space_group_name_H-M   'P 1'
#
loop_
_entity.id
_entity.type
_entity.pdbx_description
1 polymer ?
#
loop_
_entity_poly.entity_id
_entity_poly.type
_entity_poly.pdbx_seq_one_letter_code
_entity_poly.pdbx_strand_id
1 'polypeptide(L)'
;MPIFTADERERLRAELVSAAQNDSNLCGAAHIGSAASSRVDRWSDIDLALCFAPAASHQQVVAEWTDRLYSHHGAASHVDVMHGATLYRVFLLKNTLQVDVSFWRAEDFAATGPNFRLIFGEAKPPRPAPTPNPHALIGMAWLYALHVRSSLERGRILQAEYMLSGMRNHVSELACLRCGVIAHQGRGLDDLPAAERDTAAACLPQSLEPSELKRAFQKATQALLEELRHVDLELEARLSGPLTDLAR
;
A
#
# COMPACT_ATOMS: atom_id res chain seq x y z
N MET A 1 5.18 -25.86 9.21
CA MET A 1 5.91 -25.00 10.16
C MET A 1 4.90 -24.16 10.92
N PRO A 2 5.12 -23.90 12.21
CA PRO A 2 4.21 -23.03 12.95
C PRO A 2 4.32 -21.59 12.43
N ILE A 3 3.18 -20.89 12.36
CA ILE A 3 3.09 -19.47 12.15
C ILE A 3 3.77 -18.77 13.36
N PHE A 4 4.47 -17.67 13.13
CA PHE A 4 5.11 -16.89 14.20
C PHE A 4 4.12 -16.48 15.31
N THR A 5 4.64 -16.31 16.52
CA THR A 5 3.90 -15.75 17.66
C THR A 5 4.23 -14.27 17.86
N ALA A 6 3.38 -13.53 18.58
CA ALA A 6 3.65 -12.16 18.95
C ALA A 6 4.97 -12.02 19.75
N ASP A 7 5.23 -12.96 20.67
CA ASP A 7 6.45 -12.95 21.49
C ASP A 7 7.72 -13.20 20.66
N GLU A 8 7.66 -14.07 19.64
CA GLU A 8 8.78 -14.28 18.71
C GLU A 8 9.06 -13.01 17.91
N ARG A 9 8.01 -12.34 17.42
CA ARG A 9 8.13 -11.06 16.72
C ARG A 9 8.77 -10.00 17.63
N GLU A 10 8.28 -9.83 18.87
CA GLU A 10 8.82 -8.82 19.79
C GLU A 10 10.28 -9.08 20.15
N ARG A 11 10.65 -10.33 20.36
CA ARG A 11 12.05 -10.71 20.59
C ARG A 11 12.92 -10.35 19.39
N LEU A 12 12.52 -10.73 18.20
CA LEU A 12 13.26 -10.40 16.99
C LEU A 12 13.35 -8.89 16.79
N ARG A 13 12.26 -8.14 17.01
CA ARG A 13 12.27 -6.68 16.93
C ARG A 13 13.29 -6.08 17.91
N ALA A 14 13.30 -6.54 19.14
CA ALA A 14 14.26 -6.07 20.15
C ALA A 14 15.72 -6.39 19.76
N GLU A 15 15.97 -7.58 19.20
CA GLU A 15 17.29 -7.99 18.69
C GLU A 15 17.75 -7.11 17.53
N LEU A 16 16.87 -6.81 16.56
CA LEU A 16 17.19 -5.93 15.44
C LEU A 16 17.42 -4.48 15.88
N VAL A 17 16.64 -3.98 16.84
CA VAL A 17 16.85 -2.65 17.44
C VAL A 17 18.21 -2.59 18.16
N SER A 18 18.54 -3.59 18.97
CA SER A 18 19.83 -3.66 19.65
C SER A 18 20.99 -3.74 18.65
N ALA A 19 20.83 -4.51 17.58
CA ALA A 19 21.82 -4.57 16.50
C ALA A 19 22.02 -3.21 15.83
N ALA A 20 20.93 -2.47 15.55
CA ALA A 20 21.02 -1.15 14.95
C ALA A 20 21.72 -0.12 15.87
N GLN A 21 21.45 -0.17 17.18
CA GLN A 21 22.10 0.71 18.18
C GLN A 21 23.60 0.46 18.31
N ASN A 22 24.06 -0.75 18.03
CA ASN A 22 25.47 -1.15 18.13
C ASN A 22 26.20 -1.09 16.76
N ASP A 23 25.54 -0.71 15.68
CA ASP A 23 26.13 -0.62 14.35
C ASP A 23 26.65 0.81 14.09
N SER A 24 27.99 0.97 14.11
CA SER A 24 28.64 2.27 13.87
C SER A 24 28.44 2.82 12.46
N ASN A 25 27.97 1.99 11.51
CA ASN A 25 27.61 2.41 10.16
C ASN A 25 26.21 3.03 10.06
N LEU A 26 25.48 3.07 11.18
CA LEU A 26 24.17 3.72 11.27
C LEU A 26 24.22 4.96 12.15
N CYS A 27 23.64 6.06 11.72
CA CYS A 27 23.49 7.29 12.50
C CYS A 27 22.08 7.51 13.03
N GLY A 28 21.13 6.63 12.70
CA GLY A 28 19.76 6.71 13.21
C GLY A 28 18.95 5.46 12.87
N ALA A 29 17.92 5.22 13.68
CA ALA A 29 16.91 4.22 13.42
C ALA A 29 15.55 4.66 13.94
N ALA A 30 14.48 4.16 13.32
CA ALA A 30 13.11 4.43 13.74
C ALA A 30 12.23 3.19 13.55
N HIS A 31 11.23 3.01 14.42
CA HIS A 31 10.08 2.19 14.08
C HIS A 31 9.19 2.93 13.11
N ILE A 32 8.69 2.23 12.11
CA ILE A 32 7.67 2.70 11.19
C ILE A 32 6.48 1.73 11.22
N GLY A 33 5.40 2.02 10.49
CA GLY A 33 4.25 1.12 10.45
C GLY A 33 3.52 0.95 11.79
N SER A 34 3.01 -0.24 12.05
CA SER A 34 2.19 -0.56 13.24
C SER A 34 2.95 -0.41 14.56
N ALA A 35 4.25 -0.69 14.57
CA ALA A 35 5.11 -0.59 15.76
C ALA A 35 5.33 0.85 16.24
N ALA A 36 5.16 1.84 15.38
CA ALA A 36 5.24 3.25 15.75
C ALA A 36 3.91 3.81 16.27
N SER A 37 2.81 3.10 16.07
CA SER A 37 1.48 3.40 16.59
C SER A 37 1.04 2.34 17.62
N SER A 38 0.05 2.63 18.45
CA SER A 38 -0.51 1.67 19.42
C SER A 38 -1.41 0.59 18.76
N ARG A 39 -1.24 0.32 17.46
CA ARG A 39 -2.07 -0.59 16.66
C ARG A 39 -1.37 -1.93 16.37
N VAL A 40 -0.38 -2.32 17.16
CA VAL A 40 0.28 -3.62 17.03
C VAL A 40 -0.70 -4.73 17.41
N ASP A 41 -0.94 -5.65 16.50
CA ASP A 41 -1.74 -6.85 16.72
C ASP A 41 -0.92 -8.14 16.47
N ARG A 42 -1.55 -9.30 16.54
CA ARG A 42 -0.88 -10.58 16.31
C ARG A 42 -0.28 -10.69 14.90
N TRP A 43 -0.88 -10.05 13.91
CA TRP A 43 -0.54 -10.18 12.49
C TRP A 43 0.42 -9.10 12.01
N SER A 44 0.77 -8.17 12.88
CA SER A 44 1.71 -7.10 12.56
C SER A 44 3.09 -7.66 12.20
N ASP A 45 3.69 -7.06 11.21
CA ASP A 45 5.08 -7.26 10.76
C ASP A 45 6.09 -6.51 11.66
N ILE A 46 7.36 -6.56 11.26
CA ILE A 46 8.41 -5.72 11.82
C ILE A 46 8.82 -4.71 10.75
N ASP A 47 8.58 -3.44 11.02
CA ASP A 47 9.02 -2.33 10.17
C ASP A 47 10.13 -1.55 10.87
N LEU A 48 11.32 -1.52 10.28
CA LEU A 48 12.49 -0.82 10.80
C LEU A 48 13.11 0.09 9.74
N ALA A 49 13.26 1.35 10.06
CA ALA A 49 13.98 2.31 9.23
C ALA A 49 15.39 2.51 9.80
N LEU A 50 16.41 2.35 8.95
CA LEU A 50 17.82 2.48 9.26
C LEU A 50 18.42 3.63 8.47
N CYS A 51 19.10 4.55 9.16
CA CYS A 51 19.75 5.70 8.55
C CYS A 51 21.25 5.46 8.47
N PHE A 52 21.82 5.50 7.28
CA PHE A 52 23.25 5.35 7.06
C PHE A 52 24.05 6.48 7.72
N ALA A 53 25.15 6.14 8.38
CA ALA A 53 26.15 7.12 8.77
C ALA A 53 26.82 7.75 7.53
N PRO A 54 27.23 9.03 7.58
CA PRO A 54 27.76 9.73 6.39
C PRO A 54 28.95 9.07 5.73
N ALA A 55 29.79 8.36 6.50
CA ALA A 55 30.98 7.68 6.00
C ALA A 55 30.75 6.20 5.65
N ALA A 56 29.52 5.68 5.86
CA ALA A 56 29.23 4.28 5.65
C ALA A 56 29.11 3.91 4.17
N SER A 57 29.58 2.74 3.81
CA SER A 57 29.27 2.13 2.51
C SER A 57 27.83 1.60 2.54
N HIS A 58 26.91 2.26 1.85
CA HIS A 58 25.51 1.84 1.79
C HIS A 58 25.35 0.38 1.33
N GLN A 59 26.11 0.00 0.30
CA GLN A 59 26.08 -1.36 -0.23
C GLN A 59 26.54 -2.39 0.81
N GLN A 60 27.58 -2.08 1.57
CA GLN A 60 28.09 -2.97 2.61
C GLN A 60 27.09 -3.12 3.76
N VAL A 61 26.52 -2.01 4.26
CA VAL A 61 25.51 -2.06 5.33
C VAL A 61 24.29 -2.89 4.89
N VAL A 62 23.78 -2.66 3.68
CA VAL A 62 22.66 -3.46 3.14
C VAL A 62 23.03 -4.94 3.06
N ALA A 63 24.25 -5.28 2.64
CA ALA A 63 24.71 -6.67 2.57
C ALA A 63 24.81 -7.30 3.97
N GLU A 64 25.40 -6.62 4.94
CA GLU A 64 25.56 -7.10 6.33
C GLU A 64 24.21 -7.32 7.02
N TRP A 65 23.27 -6.39 6.86
CA TRP A 65 21.91 -6.54 7.37
C TRP A 65 21.16 -7.67 6.69
N THR A 66 21.36 -7.86 5.40
CA THR A 66 20.78 -9.00 4.67
C THR A 66 21.33 -10.32 5.18
N ASP A 67 22.65 -10.44 5.30
CA ASP A 67 23.28 -11.66 5.84
C ASP A 67 22.80 -11.97 7.25
N ARG A 68 22.65 -10.98 8.11
CA ARG A 68 22.09 -11.12 9.45
C ARG A 68 20.72 -11.79 9.43
N LEU A 69 19.81 -11.34 8.56
CA LEU A 69 18.45 -11.89 8.48
C LEU A 69 18.48 -13.35 7.97
N TYR A 70 19.35 -13.66 7.00
CA TYR A 70 19.50 -15.02 6.49
C TYR A 70 20.17 -15.95 7.48
N SER A 71 21.31 -15.53 8.06
CA SER A 71 22.16 -16.39 8.87
C SER A 71 21.64 -16.61 10.28
N HIS A 72 20.97 -15.59 10.89
CA HIS A 72 20.58 -15.65 12.30
C HIS A 72 19.06 -15.69 12.53
N HIS A 73 18.25 -15.19 11.58
CA HIS A 73 16.81 -15.04 11.81
C HIS A 73 15.94 -15.83 10.82
N GLY A 74 16.57 -16.69 10.01
CA GLY A 74 15.86 -17.66 9.18
C GLY A 74 15.08 -17.03 8.03
N ALA A 75 15.59 -15.97 7.41
CA ALA A 75 15.03 -15.45 6.18
C ALA A 75 15.01 -16.55 5.10
N ALA A 76 13.86 -16.70 4.43
CA ALA A 76 13.69 -17.64 3.33
C ALA A 76 13.89 -16.93 1.97
N SER A 77 13.47 -15.69 1.88
CA SER A 77 13.62 -14.84 0.69
C SER A 77 13.49 -13.37 1.05
N HIS A 78 13.87 -12.47 0.14
CA HIS A 78 13.55 -11.06 0.24
C HIS A 78 13.20 -10.49 -1.13
N VAL A 79 12.54 -9.33 -1.12
CA VAL A 79 12.28 -8.51 -2.29
C VAL A 79 12.67 -7.07 -2.01
N ASP A 80 13.23 -6.40 -3.00
CA ASP A 80 13.59 -4.99 -2.93
C ASP A 80 12.51 -4.13 -3.56
N VAL A 81 12.07 -3.11 -2.83
CA VAL A 81 11.14 -2.09 -3.30
C VAL A 81 11.81 -0.73 -3.16
N MET A 82 11.96 -0.02 -4.27
CA MET A 82 12.52 1.33 -4.27
C MET A 82 11.40 2.37 -4.14
N HIS A 83 11.56 3.29 -3.20
CA HIS A 83 10.71 4.47 -3.12
C HIS A 83 11.58 5.73 -3.12
N GLY A 84 11.67 6.39 -4.26
CA GLY A 84 12.70 7.42 -4.48
C GLY A 84 14.11 6.85 -4.31
N ALA A 85 14.90 7.43 -3.42
CA ALA A 85 16.26 6.96 -3.12
C ALA A 85 16.32 5.93 -1.97
N THR A 86 15.18 5.64 -1.32
CA THR A 86 15.10 4.71 -0.19
C THR A 86 14.86 3.29 -0.68
N LEU A 87 15.70 2.36 -0.22
CA LEU A 87 15.52 0.94 -0.43
C LEU A 87 14.69 0.37 0.72
N TYR A 88 13.59 -0.28 0.41
CA TYR A 88 12.82 -1.13 1.31
C TYR A 88 13.13 -2.59 0.94
N ARG A 89 13.78 -3.31 1.84
CA ARG A 89 14.01 -4.75 1.70
C ARG A 89 13.06 -5.51 2.60
N VAL A 90 12.12 -6.20 1.97
CA VAL A 90 11.08 -6.97 2.64
C VAL A 90 11.50 -8.42 2.70
N PHE A 91 11.67 -8.95 3.89
CA PHE A 91 12.05 -10.35 4.12
C PHE A 91 10.83 -11.20 4.48
N LEU A 92 10.74 -12.37 3.88
CA LEU A 92 9.88 -13.45 4.33
C LEU A 92 10.71 -14.43 5.18
N LEU A 93 10.39 -14.56 6.46
CA LEU A 93 11.01 -15.56 7.31
C LEU A 93 10.35 -16.94 7.18
N LYS A 94 11.07 -18.02 7.53
CA LYS A 94 10.57 -19.41 7.44
C LYS A 94 9.32 -19.66 8.30
N ASN A 95 9.11 -18.89 9.36
CA ASN A 95 7.90 -18.94 10.20
C ASN A 95 6.79 -18.00 9.71
N THR A 96 6.88 -17.49 8.48
CA THR A 96 5.96 -16.57 7.82
C THR A 96 5.92 -15.13 8.38
N LEU A 97 6.81 -14.77 9.31
CA LEU A 97 6.93 -13.37 9.73
C LEU A 97 7.54 -12.54 8.60
N GLN A 98 6.94 -11.39 8.34
CA GLN A 98 7.48 -10.36 7.46
C GLN A 98 8.34 -9.40 8.27
N VAL A 99 9.52 -9.06 7.72
CA VAL A 99 10.43 -8.06 8.28
C VAL A 99 10.80 -7.08 7.19
N ASP A 100 10.41 -5.83 7.34
CA ASP A 100 10.68 -4.75 6.42
C ASP A 100 11.80 -3.89 6.99
N VAL A 101 12.96 -3.90 6.33
CA VAL A 101 14.07 -3.02 6.67
C VAL A 101 14.23 -1.99 5.56
N SER A 102 14.01 -0.73 5.90
CA SER A 102 14.23 0.37 4.98
C SER A 102 15.56 1.07 5.27
N PHE A 103 16.30 1.38 4.21
CA PHE A 103 17.64 1.95 4.27
C PHE A 103 17.61 3.39 3.72
N TRP A 104 17.93 4.34 4.57
CA TRP A 104 17.75 5.76 4.32
C TRP A 104 19.09 6.50 4.31
N ARG A 105 19.21 7.46 3.40
CA ARG A 105 20.25 8.47 3.49
C ARG A 105 19.89 9.49 4.58
N ALA A 106 20.89 10.09 5.22
CA ALA A 106 20.67 11.07 6.29
C ALA A 106 19.84 12.28 5.84
N GLU A 107 20.00 12.70 4.58
CA GLU A 107 19.22 13.81 4.00
C GLU A 107 17.74 13.49 3.81
N ASP A 108 17.38 12.21 3.70
CA ASP A 108 16.02 11.75 3.45
C ASP A 108 15.33 11.15 4.68
N PHE A 109 16.07 10.88 5.77
CA PHE A 109 15.56 10.22 6.96
C PHE A 109 14.58 11.13 7.71
N ALA A 110 13.29 10.92 7.46
CA ALA A 110 12.19 11.73 7.97
C ALA A 110 10.91 10.90 8.16
N ALA A 111 10.02 11.36 9.01
CA ALA A 111 8.67 10.82 9.08
C ALA A 111 7.92 11.13 7.76
N THR A 112 7.37 10.10 7.12
CA THR A 112 6.51 10.21 5.93
C THR A 112 5.02 10.10 6.25
N GLY A 113 4.69 9.84 7.52
CA GLY A 113 3.32 9.71 8.03
C GLY A 113 3.31 9.69 9.57
N PRO A 114 2.15 9.48 10.18
CA PRO A 114 2.00 9.51 11.64
C PRO A 114 2.68 8.32 12.34
N ASN A 115 2.95 7.26 11.59
CA ASN A 115 3.51 6.02 12.12
C ASN A 115 5.03 6.02 11.99
N PHE A 116 5.70 6.95 12.69
CA PHE A 116 7.16 7.05 12.78
C PHE A 116 7.55 7.34 14.22
N ARG A 117 8.39 6.48 14.82
CA ARG A 117 8.90 6.65 16.17
C ARG A 117 10.41 6.45 16.18
N LEU A 118 11.14 7.55 16.38
CA LEU A 118 12.58 7.54 16.44
C LEU A 118 13.08 6.64 17.60
N ILE A 119 14.06 5.79 17.33
CA ILE A 119 14.73 4.93 18.30
C ILE A 119 16.01 5.61 18.78
N PHE A 120 16.86 6.06 17.86
CA PHE A 120 18.06 6.85 18.13
C PHE A 120 18.44 7.69 16.91
N GLY A 121 19.34 8.64 17.08
CA GLY A 121 19.80 9.56 16.05
C GLY A 121 18.87 10.76 15.88
N GLU A 122 18.91 11.38 14.71
CA GLU A 122 18.11 12.55 14.36
C GLU A 122 17.33 12.32 13.08
N ALA A 123 16.05 12.64 13.08
CA ALA A 123 15.20 12.65 11.89
C ALA A 123 15.00 14.08 11.38
N LYS A 124 14.90 14.23 10.06
CA LYS A 124 14.54 15.50 9.41
C LYS A 124 13.06 15.84 9.71
N PRO A 125 12.65 17.09 9.49
CA PRO A 125 11.25 17.47 9.56
C PRO A 125 10.36 16.54 8.73
N PRO A 126 9.12 16.23 9.18
CA PRO A 126 8.21 15.32 8.49
C PRO A 126 7.98 15.73 7.02
N ARG A 127 7.97 14.74 6.15
CA ARG A 127 7.65 14.90 4.72
C ARG A 127 6.43 14.02 4.40
N PRO A 128 5.20 14.55 4.53
CA PRO A 128 4.00 13.79 4.20
C PRO A 128 4.05 13.28 2.76
N ALA A 129 3.56 12.07 2.55
CA ALA A 129 3.38 11.55 1.19
C ALA A 129 2.42 12.46 0.40
N PRO A 130 2.64 12.69 -0.90
CA PRO A 130 1.72 13.47 -1.71
C PRO A 130 0.34 12.82 -1.73
N THR A 131 -0.69 13.63 -1.58
CA THR A 131 -2.08 13.17 -1.73
C THR A 131 -2.32 12.78 -3.19
N PRO A 132 -2.94 11.62 -3.46
CA PRO A 132 -3.30 11.23 -4.81
C PRO A 132 -4.14 12.32 -5.50
N ASN A 133 -3.90 12.53 -6.80
CA ASN A 133 -4.67 13.51 -7.59
C ASN A 133 -6.02 12.89 -7.99
N PRO A 134 -7.16 13.44 -7.55
CA PRO A 134 -8.47 12.89 -7.89
C PRO A 134 -8.75 12.82 -9.39
N HIS A 135 -8.34 13.83 -10.16
CA HIS A 135 -8.53 13.82 -11.63
C HIS A 135 -7.73 12.73 -12.31
N ALA A 136 -6.53 12.41 -11.81
CA ALA A 136 -5.74 11.30 -12.33
C ALA A 136 -6.42 9.95 -12.02
N LEU A 137 -6.98 9.78 -10.82
CA LEU A 137 -7.74 8.58 -10.45
C LEU A 137 -8.99 8.41 -11.32
N ILE A 138 -9.74 9.50 -11.55
CA ILE A 138 -10.90 9.52 -12.47
C ILE A 138 -10.46 9.12 -13.87
N GLY A 139 -9.36 9.70 -14.36
CA GLY A 139 -8.81 9.40 -15.68
C GLY A 139 -8.46 7.92 -15.84
N MET A 140 -7.82 7.34 -14.85
CA MET A 140 -7.51 5.90 -14.86
C MET A 140 -8.78 5.04 -14.75
N ALA A 141 -9.73 5.42 -13.90
CA ALA A 141 -10.97 4.66 -13.74
C ALA A 141 -11.77 4.55 -15.05
N TRP A 142 -11.99 5.66 -15.78
CA TRP A 142 -12.69 5.56 -17.06
C TRP A 142 -11.87 4.87 -18.18
N LEU A 143 -10.53 4.97 -18.13
CA LEU A 143 -9.67 4.21 -19.04
C LEU A 143 -9.85 2.70 -18.83
N TYR A 144 -9.86 2.24 -17.59
CA TYR A 144 -10.17 0.85 -17.24
C TYR A 144 -11.58 0.46 -17.69
N ALA A 145 -12.59 1.35 -17.54
CA ALA A 145 -13.96 1.09 -17.99
C ALA A 145 -14.05 0.77 -19.50
N LEU A 146 -13.31 1.50 -20.35
CA LEU A 146 -13.19 1.20 -21.78
C LEU A 146 -12.66 -0.22 -22.03
N HIS A 147 -11.67 -0.63 -21.25
CA HIS A 147 -11.08 -1.97 -21.37
C HIS A 147 -11.98 -3.06 -20.81
N VAL A 148 -12.76 -2.81 -19.76
CA VAL A 148 -13.79 -3.74 -19.26
C VAL A 148 -14.78 -4.06 -20.38
N ARG A 149 -15.41 -3.03 -20.96
CA ARG A 149 -16.35 -3.21 -22.04
C ARG A 149 -15.73 -3.99 -23.20
N SER A 150 -14.57 -3.57 -23.70
CA SER A 150 -13.97 -4.22 -24.85
C SER A 150 -13.57 -5.68 -24.59
N SER A 151 -13.26 -6.02 -23.34
CA SER A 151 -12.94 -7.39 -22.92
C SER A 151 -14.21 -8.25 -22.85
N LEU A 152 -15.30 -7.71 -22.28
CA LEU A 152 -16.60 -8.39 -22.24
C LEU A 152 -17.13 -8.70 -23.65
N GLU A 153 -17.13 -7.71 -24.55
CA GLU A 153 -17.58 -7.87 -25.94
C GLU A 153 -16.77 -8.90 -26.75
N ARG A 154 -15.51 -9.11 -26.37
CA ARG A 154 -14.64 -10.13 -26.96
C ARG A 154 -14.69 -11.49 -26.27
N GLY A 155 -15.52 -11.66 -25.23
CA GLY A 155 -15.58 -12.87 -24.42
C GLY A 155 -14.31 -13.16 -23.61
N ARG A 156 -13.47 -12.15 -23.36
CA ARG A 156 -12.24 -12.27 -22.59
C ARG A 156 -12.51 -12.04 -21.09
N ILE A 157 -13.14 -13.02 -20.48
CA ILE A 157 -13.73 -12.91 -19.15
C ILE A 157 -12.68 -12.60 -18.07
N LEU A 158 -11.54 -13.30 -18.05
CA LEU A 158 -10.48 -13.04 -17.06
C LEU A 158 -9.86 -11.65 -17.24
N GLN A 159 -9.70 -11.18 -18.49
CA GLN A 159 -9.23 -9.84 -18.77
C GLN A 159 -10.26 -8.79 -18.35
N ALA A 160 -11.56 -9.06 -18.56
CA ALA A 160 -12.63 -8.17 -18.13
C ALA A 160 -12.62 -7.98 -16.60
N GLU A 161 -12.46 -9.07 -15.84
CA GLU A 161 -12.34 -9.00 -14.37
C GLU A 161 -11.09 -8.21 -13.94
N TYR A 162 -9.94 -8.49 -14.53
CA TYR A 162 -8.69 -7.78 -14.25
C TYR A 162 -8.84 -6.25 -14.46
N MET A 163 -9.45 -5.83 -15.57
CA MET A 163 -9.71 -4.43 -15.85
C MET A 163 -10.76 -3.83 -14.92
N LEU A 164 -11.82 -4.58 -14.58
CA LEU A 164 -12.82 -4.16 -13.61
C LEU A 164 -12.22 -3.98 -12.21
N SER A 165 -11.31 -4.85 -11.82
CA SER A 165 -10.56 -4.74 -10.57
C SER A 165 -9.76 -3.43 -10.51
N GLY A 166 -9.05 -3.10 -11.61
CA GLY A 166 -8.34 -1.83 -11.74
C GLY A 166 -9.27 -0.60 -11.63
N MET A 167 -10.42 -0.62 -12.30
CA MET A 167 -11.42 0.43 -12.19
C MET A 167 -11.90 0.61 -10.75
N ARG A 168 -12.29 -0.49 -10.09
CA ARG A 168 -12.75 -0.48 -8.69
C ARG A 168 -11.71 0.12 -7.74
N ASN A 169 -10.44 -0.23 -7.92
CA ASN A 169 -9.37 0.30 -7.06
C ASN A 169 -9.34 1.83 -7.10
N HIS A 170 -9.39 2.45 -8.28
CA HIS A 170 -9.38 3.90 -8.41
C HIS A 170 -10.67 4.56 -7.89
N VAL A 171 -11.83 3.95 -8.08
CA VAL A 171 -13.11 4.42 -7.49
C VAL A 171 -13.05 4.36 -5.96
N SER A 172 -12.51 3.28 -5.41
CA SER A 172 -12.35 3.11 -3.97
C SER A 172 -11.35 4.12 -3.38
N GLU A 173 -10.26 4.41 -4.10
CA GLU A 173 -9.30 5.44 -3.70
C GLU A 173 -9.96 6.84 -3.66
N LEU A 174 -10.84 7.16 -4.62
CA LEU A 174 -11.61 8.42 -4.62
C LEU A 174 -12.51 8.51 -3.38
N ALA A 175 -13.27 7.46 -3.07
CA ALA A 175 -14.11 7.40 -1.87
C ALA A 175 -13.29 7.56 -0.58
N CYS A 176 -12.13 6.90 -0.49
CA CYS A 176 -11.23 7.06 0.64
C CYS A 176 -10.72 8.50 0.79
N LEU A 177 -10.32 9.14 -0.31
CA LEU A 177 -9.89 10.55 -0.32
C LEU A 177 -11.00 11.47 0.17
N ARG A 178 -12.21 11.30 -0.35
CA ARG A 178 -13.38 12.10 0.05
C ARG A 178 -13.72 11.93 1.52
N CYS A 179 -13.61 10.71 2.04
CA CYS A 179 -13.90 10.41 3.45
C CYS A 179 -12.71 10.71 4.39
N GLY A 180 -11.56 11.15 3.88
CA GLY A 180 -10.40 11.48 4.72
C GLY A 180 -9.70 10.27 5.34
N VAL A 181 -9.85 9.07 4.74
CA VAL A 181 -9.18 7.84 5.16
C VAL A 181 -8.04 7.47 4.21
N ILE A 182 -7.22 6.48 4.57
CA ILE A 182 -6.05 6.09 3.78
C ILE A 182 -6.49 5.50 2.44
N ALA A 183 -6.20 6.19 1.32
CA ALA A 183 -6.57 5.74 -0.01
C ALA A 183 -5.66 4.63 -0.57
N HIS A 184 -4.40 4.52 -0.07
CA HIS A 184 -3.37 3.67 -0.65
C HIS A 184 -3.57 2.19 -0.31
N GLN A 185 -3.47 1.31 -1.31
CA GLN A 185 -3.51 -0.16 -1.16
C GLN A 185 -4.76 -0.71 -0.46
N GLY A 186 -5.89 -0.01 -0.52
CA GLY A 186 -7.13 -0.44 0.12
C GLY A 186 -7.14 -0.36 1.65
N ARG A 187 -6.10 0.19 2.28
CA ARG A 187 -5.94 0.20 3.75
C ARG A 187 -7.04 0.93 4.50
N GLY A 188 -7.72 1.88 3.88
CA GLY A 188 -8.81 2.61 4.49
C GLY A 188 -10.21 2.13 4.10
N LEU A 189 -10.34 1.06 3.30
CA LEU A 189 -11.65 0.60 2.82
C LEU A 189 -12.56 0.15 3.97
N ASP A 190 -12.00 -0.51 4.97
CA ASP A 190 -12.76 -0.95 6.15
C ASP A 190 -13.07 0.18 7.13
N ASP A 191 -12.37 1.32 7.01
CA ASP A 191 -12.61 2.55 7.80
C ASP A 191 -13.65 3.49 7.14
N LEU A 192 -14.10 3.19 5.92
CA LEU A 192 -15.15 3.96 5.25
C LEU A 192 -16.47 3.90 6.02
N PRO A 193 -17.33 4.93 5.91
CA PRO A 193 -18.72 4.86 6.37
C PRO A 193 -19.47 3.66 5.77
N ALA A 194 -20.45 3.12 6.49
CA ALA A 194 -21.17 1.90 6.07
C ALA A 194 -21.74 1.99 4.65
N ALA A 195 -22.35 3.11 4.27
CA ALA A 195 -22.91 3.29 2.92
C ALA A 195 -21.83 3.21 1.82
N GLU A 196 -20.64 3.74 2.08
CA GLU A 196 -19.52 3.69 1.14
C GLU A 196 -18.93 2.28 1.03
N ARG A 197 -18.82 1.57 2.16
CA ARG A 197 -18.43 0.16 2.16
C ARG A 197 -19.41 -0.72 1.38
N ASP A 198 -20.71 -0.49 1.55
CA ASP A 198 -21.75 -1.20 0.82
C ASP A 198 -21.67 -0.92 -0.68
N THR A 199 -21.39 0.33 -1.07
CA THR A 199 -21.13 0.71 -2.47
C THR A 199 -19.91 0.01 -3.03
N ALA A 200 -18.79 0.00 -2.30
CA ALA A 200 -17.58 -0.69 -2.72
C ALA A 200 -17.80 -2.21 -2.86
N ALA A 201 -18.52 -2.82 -1.91
CA ALA A 201 -18.88 -4.24 -1.94
C ALA A 201 -19.80 -4.57 -3.13
N ALA A 202 -20.77 -3.72 -3.46
CA ALA A 202 -21.67 -3.90 -4.60
C ALA A 202 -20.93 -3.91 -5.96
N CYS A 203 -19.76 -3.29 -6.05
CA CYS A 203 -18.91 -3.29 -7.24
C CYS A 203 -18.14 -4.62 -7.43
N LEU A 204 -18.11 -5.51 -6.44
CA LEU A 204 -17.43 -6.80 -6.55
C LEU A 204 -18.29 -7.78 -7.37
N PRO A 205 -17.71 -8.51 -8.34
CA PRO A 205 -18.41 -9.61 -9.01
C PRO A 205 -18.48 -10.82 -8.08
N GLN A 206 -19.63 -11.48 -8.05
CA GLN A 206 -19.86 -12.70 -7.25
C GLN A 206 -19.46 -13.96 -8.02
N SER A 207 -19.27 -13.86 -9.33
CA SER A 207 -18.81 -14.94 -10.19
C SER A 207 -18.15 -14.37 -11.45
N LEU A 208 -17.55 -15.25 -12.28
CA LEU A 208 -17.00 -14.89 -13.58
C LEU A 208 -18.01 -15.01 -14.74
N GLU A 209 -19.29 -15.19 -14.43
CA GLU A 209 -20.33 -15.17 -15.46
C GLU A 209 -20.39 -13.78 -16.11
N PRO A 210 -20.52 -13.70 -17.45
CA PRO A 210 -20.53 -12.41 -18.17
C PRO A 210 -21.58 -11.43 -17.67
N SER A 211 -22.75 -11.93 -17.31
CA SER A 211 -23.86 -11.13 -16.75
C SER A 211 -23.50 -10.52 -15.40
N GLU A 212 -22.78 -11.26 -14.58
CA GLU A 212 -22.35 -10.81 -13.26
C GLU A 212 -21.21 -9.79 -13.34
N LEU A 213 -20.24 -10.00 -14.23
CA LEU A 213 -19.21 -8.98 -14.51
C LEU A 213 -19.84 -7.69 -15.06
N LYS A 214 -20.84 -7.80 -15.92
CA LYS A 214 -21.59 -6.65 -16.43
C LYS A 214 -22.31 -5.92 -15.30
N ARG A 215 -23.00 -6.64 -14.41
CA ARG A 215 -23.65 -6.06 -13.22
C ARG A 215 -22.63 -5.30 -12.35
N ALA A 216 -21.50 -5.93 -12.03
CA ALA A 216 -20.43 -5.32 -11.22
C ALA A 216 -19.83 -4.08 -11.91
N PHE A 217 -19.66 -4.12 -13.24
CA PHE A 217 -19.22 -2.99 -14.04
C PHE A 217 -20.19 -1.81 -13.99
N GLN A 218 -21.50 -2.09 -14.09
CA GLN A 218 -22.53 -1.06 -13.95
C GLN A 218 -22.48 -0.41 -12.56
N LYS A 219 -22.29 -1.19 -11.50
CA LYS A 219 -22.13 -0.66 -10.12
C LYS A 219 -20.88 0.18 -9.97
N ALA A 220 -19.75 -0.25 -10.49
CA ALA A 220 -18.51 0.52 -10.48
C ALA A 220 -18.63 1.83 -11.27
N THR A 221 -19.36 1.82 -12.39
CA THR A 221 -19.65 3.02 -13.19
C THR A 221 -20.54 4.01 -12.41
N GLN A 222 -21.58 3.53 -11.73
CA GLN A 222 -22.42 4.36 -10.88
C GLN A 222 -21.63 5.01 -9.75
N ALA A 223 -20.77 4.22 -9.08
CA ALA A 223 -19.88 4.72 -8.04
C ALA A 223 -18.88 5.77 -8.56
N LEU A 224 -18.30 5.56 -9.74
CA LEU A 224 -17.43 6.55 -10.38
C LEU A 224 -18.16 7.87 -10.67
N LEU A 225 -19.39 7.82 -11.17
CA LEU A 225 -20.20 9.00 -11.45
C LEU A 225 -20.55 9.75 -10.16
N GLU A 226 -20.78 9.04 -9.07
CA GLU A 226 -21.00 9.66 -7.76
C GLU A 226 -19.75 10.38 -7.26
N GLU A 227 -18.58 9.75 -7.32
CA GLU A 227 -17.32 10.39 -6.94
C GLU A 227 -17.00 11.61 -7.83
N LEU A 228 -17.30 11.54 -9.14
CA LEU A 228 -17.15 12.66 -10.06
C LEU A 228 -17.97 13.88 -9.60
N ARG A 229 -19.18 13.72 -9.12
CA ARG A 229 -20.01 14.82 -8.60
C ARG A 229 -19.38 15.53 -7.43
N HIS A 230 -18.64 14.81 -6.61
CA HIS A 230 -17.93 15.41 -5.48
C HIS A 230 -16.62 16.12 -5.88
N VAL A 231 -16.01 15.74 -7.01
CA VAL A 231 -14.73 16.29 -7.45
C VAL A 231 -14.91 17.42 -8.46
N ASP A 232 -15.75 17.20 -9.50
CA ASP A 232 -15.89 18.12 -10.64
C ASP A 232 -17.22 17.89 -11.37
N LEU A 233 -18.20 18.76 -11.10
CA LEU A 233 -19.54 18.69 -11.72
C LEU A 233 -19.54 18.90 -13.24
N GLU A 234 -18.60 19.72 -13.76
CA GLU A 234 -18.53 19.94 -15.21
C GLU A 234 -17.97 18.70 -15.92
N LEU A 235 -17.00 18.05 -15.31
CA LEU A 235 -16.46 16.80 -15.82
C LEU A 235 -17.50 15.67 -15.72
N GLU A 236 -18.26 15.61 -14.63
CA GLU A 236 -19.37 14.66 -14.47
C GLU A 236 -20.40 14.83 -15.59
N ALA A 237 -20.85 16.05 -15.84
CA ALA A 237 -21.81 16.33 -16.92
C ALA A 237 -21.31 15.89 -18.31
N ARG A 238 -20.00 15.99 -18.56
CA ARG A 238 -19.40 15.54 -19.82
C ARG A 238 -19.24 14.02 -19.91
N LEU A 239 -18.96 13.35 -18.80
CA LEU A 239 -18.65 11.91 -18.78
C LEU A 239 -19.84 11.02 -18.49
N SER A 240 -20.92 11.52 -17.89
CA SER A 240 -22.08 10.73 -17.44
C SER A 240 -22.73 9.95 -18.58
N GLY A 241 -22.99 10.57 -19.72
CA GLY A 241 -23.52 9.90 -20.91
C GLY A 241 -22.60 8.80 -21.42
N PRO A 242 -21.35 9.12 -21.84
CA PRO A 242 -20.40 8.14 -22.33
C PRO A 242 -20.15 6.96 -21.36
N LEU A 243 -19.99 7.21 -20.06
CA LEU A 243 -19.74 6.15 -19.08
C LEU A 243 -20.96 5.25 -18.87
N THR A 244 -22.17 5.83 -18.86
CA THR A 244 -23.40 5.05 -18.79
C THR A 244 -23.55 4.15 -20.02
N ASP A 245 -23.24 4.66 -21.21
CA ASP A 245 -23.30 3.89 -22.46
C ASP A 245 -22.25 2.76 -22.50
N LEU A 246 -21.07 2.96 -21.91
CA LEU A 246 -20.05 1.92 -21.79
C LEU A 246 -20.52 0.73 -20.95
N ALA A 247 -21.34 0.96 -19.93
CA ALA A 247 -21.77 -0.07 -18.98
C ALA A 247 -23.12 -0.74 -19.37
N ARG A 248 -23.73 -0.37 -20.49
CA ARG A 248 -24.93 -1.03 -21.03
C ARG A 248 -24.59 -2.37 -21.67
#